data_7b8a4911d85c07ce56a41e18ba9bbcdf
#
_entry.id   7b8a4911d85c07ce56a41e18ba9bbcdf
#
_cell.length_a   1.000
_cell.length_b   1.000
_cell.length_c   1.000
_cell.angle_alpha   90.00
_cell.angle_beta   90.00
_cell.angle_gamma   90.00
#
_symmetry.space_group_name_H-M   'P 1'
#
loop_
_entity.id
_entity.type
_entity.pdbx_description
1 polymer ?
#
loop_
_entity_poly.entity_id
_entity_poly.type
_entity_poly.pdbx_seq_one_letter_code
_entity_poly.pdbx_strand_id
1 'polypeptide(L)'
;MKKALLLMTMFVSAGAMAQEPQSSTDTIVKPIIPVEKVGLLKNIDVLFHTRVGFESYFDNGTFTNSEFDNNQARIEIKGKIHDRVYFRFRNRYTQKSEIGTKDHIERGVDMAFVGIYLDPKTRLDIGKMSTDWGGFEFDLNPIEILQYNDILQHADNFLTGVGVTHTLDNGHSFGLQVLNSRTQHFEDQYQDFDITNIEKAKMPLAFVTNWRGNFFGGKFQTNYSYSYFQEAKSKVMNYVSLGHKYQDDKLTIMYDFQYSKEDLDRKGMVSYMVNNTLADGVKGHVSENVAYMDNWIKADYLVTPKLNLSLTLMTSNAYGKNIESTTSGTDRLRTSYGFIPTVQYIPFKDINVRFFVSYVGRYYNYSSYAKNNLGLENYNTGRLTIGFVAPLLIL
;
A
#
# COMPACT_ATOMS: atom_id res chain seq x y z
N MET A 1 12.29 -14.12 -41.49
CA MET A 1 11.12 -14.41 -40.62
C MET A 1 11.36 -15.40 -39.48
N LYS A 2 12.35 -16.32 -39.52
CA LYS A 2 12.62 -17.30 -38.42
C LYS A 2 13.44 -16.73 -37.24
N LYS A 3 14.14 -15.60 -37.39
CA LYS A 3 14.94 -14.98 -36.30
C LYS A 3 14.14 -14.05 -35.40
N ALA A 4 12.98 -13.53 -35.86
CA ALA A 4 12.10 -12.70 -35.05
C ALA A 4 11.21 -13.52 -34.06
N LEU A 5 10.98 -14.81 -34.41
CA LEU A 5 10.19 -15.71 -33.57
C LEU A 5 10.96 -16.21 -32.34
N LEU A 6 12.30 -16.29 -32.45
CA LEU A 6 13.16 -16.78 -31.36
C LEU A 6 13.39 -15.71 -30.26
N LEU A 7 13.31 -14.41 -30.63
CA LEU A 7 13.37 -13.33 -29.64
C LEU A 7 12.07 -13.19 -28.86
N MET A 8 10.94 -13.56 -29.46
CA MET A 8 9.63 -13.48 -28.82
C MET A 8 9.40 -14.58 -27.77
N THR A 9 10.07 -15.73 -27.93
CA THR A 9 9.97 -16.85 -26.97
C THR A 9 10.87 -16.70 -25.74
N MET A 10 11.92 -15.86 -25.78
CA MET A 10 12.74 -15.57 -24.59
C MET A 10 12.11 -14.54 -23.62
N PHE A 11 11.19 -13.71 -24.09
CA PHE A 11 10.49 -12.75 -23.23
C PHE A 11 9.28 -13.32 -22.47
N VAL A 12 8.76 -14.47 -22.89
CA VAL A 12 7.57 -15.08 -22.29
C VAL A 12 7.91 -15.92 -21.04
N SER A 13 9.17 -16.35 -20.87
CA SER A 13 9.59 -17.16 -19.72
C SER A 13 9.97 -16.37 -18.46
N ALA A 14 10.09 -15.04 -18.54
CA ALA A 14 10.40 -14.17 -17.39
C ALA A 14 9.14 -13.65 -16.66
N GLY A 15 7.92 -13.91 -17.17
CA GLY A 15 6.67 -13.33 -16.69
C GLY A 15 5.92 -14.11 -15.60
N ALA A 16 6.48 -15.18 -15.05
CA ALA A 16 5.76 -16.05 -14.10
C ALA A 16 6.19 -15.88 -12.64
N MET A 17 6.89 -14.80 -12.31
CA MET A 17 7.10 -14.39 -10.93
C MET A 17 6.04 -13.32 -10.61
N ALA A 18 5.41 -13.38 -9.46
CA ALA A 18 4.63 -12.25 -8.96
C ALA A 18 5.54 -11.03 -9.00
N GLN A 19 5.40 -10.22 -10.04
CA GLN A 19 6.22 -9.04 -10.25
C GLN A 19 5.91 -8.08 -9.13
N GLU A 20 6.89 -7.87 -8.23
CA GLU A 20 7.00 -6.54 -7.67
C GLU A 20 7.10 -5.57 -8.84
N PRO A 21 6.40 -4.44 -8.81
CA PRO A 21 6.58 -3.42 -9.84
C PRO A 21 8.05 -3.08 -9.85
N GLN A 22 8.73 -3.40 -10.94
CA GLN A 22 10.09 -2.94 -11.15
C GLN A 22 10.04 -1.43 -11.13
N SER A 23 10.81 -0.81 -10.25
CA SER A 23 11.06 0.61 -10.34
C SER A 23 11.51 0.91 -11.78
N SER A 24 11.12 2.04 -12.32
CA SER A 24 11.36 2.47 -13.70
C SER A 24 12.84 2.54 -14.13
N THR A 25 13.73 2.05 -13.30
CA THR A 25 15.16 1.88 -13.57
C THR A 25 15.45 0.39 -13.59
N ASP A 26 15.67 -0.20 -14.77
CA ASP A 26 16.28 -1.52 -14.97
C ASP A 26 17.72 -1.51 -14.43
N THR A 27 17.86 -1.41 -13.13
CA THR A 27 19.14 -1.59 -12.46
C THR A 27 19.35 -3.08 -12.32
N ILE A 28 20.37 -3.62 -12.98
CA ILE A 28 20.82 -4.99 -12.72
C ILE A 28 21.37 -5.00 -11.30
N VAL A 29 20.52 -5.39 -10.35
CA VAL A 29 20.88 -5.46 -8.93
C VAL A 29 21.76 -6.69 -8.72
N LYS A 30 23.02 -6.47 -8.32
CA LYS A 30 23.93 -7.55 -7.94
C LYS A 30 23.91 -7.73 -6.42
N PRO A 31 24.02 -9.00 -5.92
CA PRO A 31 24.20 -9.25 -4.50
C PRO A 31 25.44 -8.52 -3.97
N ILE A 32 25.32 -7.91 -2.78
CA ILE A 32 26.46 -7.26 -2.10
C ILE A 32 27.49 -8.30 -1.67
N ILE A 33 27.02 -9.48 -1.26
CA ILE A 33 27.88 -10.61 -0.91
C ILE A 33 27.95 -11.53 -2.13
N PRO A 34 29.09 -11.58 -2.86
CA PRO A 34 29.26 -12.43 -4.02
C PRO A 34 29.53 -13.88 -3.55
N VAL A 35 28.50 -14.53 -3.02
CA VAL A 35 28.60 -15.95 -2.64
C VAL A 35 28.11 -16.81 -3.80
N GLU A 36 28.84 -17.83 -4.13
CA GLU A 36 28.35 -18.88 -5.01
C GLU A 36 27.23 -19.63 -4.28
N LYS A 37 25.98 -19.36 -4.69
CA LYS A 37 24.81 -20.00 -4.09
C LYS A 37 24.79 -21.47 -4.47
N VAL A 38 24.93 -22.37 -3.48
CA VAL A 38 24.94 -23.83 -3.66
C VAL A 38 23.68 -24.44 -3.05
N GLY A 39 23.13 -25.45 -3.71
CA GLY A 39 21.96 -26.20 -3.21
C GLY A 39 20.71 -25.34 -3.07
N LEU A 40 20.05 -25.36 -1.93
CA LEU A 40 18.81 -24.61 -1.66
C LEU A 40 19.00 -23.10 -1.70
N LEU A 41 20.18 -22.58 -1.35
CA LEU A 41 20.46 -21.14 -1.37
C LEU A 41 20.44 -20.54 -2.78
N LYS A 42 20.58 -21.36 -3.81
CA LYS A 42 20.59 -20.89 -5.20
C LYS A 42 19.32 -20.14 -5.61
N ASN A 43 18.20 -20.47 -4.97
CA ASN A 43 16.89 -19.92 -5.29
C ASN A 43 16.31 -19.03 -4.17
N ILE A 44 17.15 -18.57 -3.25
CA ILE A 44 16.74 -17.73 -2.11
C ILE A 44 17.40 -16.37 -2.24
N ASP A 45 16.61 -15.32 -2.10
CA ASP A 45 17.03 -13.93 -2.03
C ASP A 45 16.84 -13.42 -0.62
N VAL A 46 17.87 -12.73 -0.09
CA VAL A 46 17.81 -11.97 1.16
C VAL A 46 17.98 -10.50 0.82
N LEU A 47 16.95 -9.71 1.11
CA LEU A 47 16.94 -8.28 0.83
C LEU A 47 16.92 -7.48 2.14
N PHE A 48 17.70 -6.41 2.17
CA PHE A 48 17.61 -5.39 3.21
C PHE A 48 17.11 -4.10 2.60
N HIS A 49 15.99 -3.61 3.10
CA HIS A 49 15.37 -2.38 2.65
C HIS A 49 15.54 -1.31 3.72
N THR A 50 16.11 -0.18 3.36
CA THR A 50 16.24 0.96 4.28
C THR A 50 15.99 2.28 3.58
N ARG A 51 15.38 3.22 4.32
CA ARG A 51 15.26 4.64 3.94
C ARG A 51 15.56 5.48 5.16
N VAL A 52 16.57 6.33 5.02
CA VAL A 52 16.98 7.29 6.06
C VAL A 52 17.00 8.69 5.44
N GLY A 53 16.55 9.67 6.19
CA GLY A 53 16.55 11.06 5.75
C GLY A 53 16.73 12.03 6.89
N PHE A 54 17.19 13.24 6.56
CA PHE A 54 17.05 14.41 7.39
C PHE A 54 15.74 15.08 6.99
N GLU A 55 14.79 15.11 7.90
CA GLU A 55 13.44 15.60 7.67
C GLU A 55 13.21 16.91 8.39
N SER A 56 12.58 17.88 7.72
CA SER A 56 12.17 19.17 8.29
C SER A 56 10.67 19.28 8.16
N TYR A 57 9.99 19.51 9.28
CA TYR A 57 8.53 19.51 9.37
C TYR A 57 7.98 20.92 9.47
N PHE A 58 6.81 21.11 8.86
CA PHE A 58 6.08 22.38 8.85
C PHE A 58 4.61 22.13 9.17
N ASP A 59 4.04 22.96 10.01
CA ASP A 59 2.61 23.00 10.30
C ASP A 59 2.06 24.39 10.00
N ASN A 60 1.02 24.44 9.17
CA ASN A 60 0.44 25.69 8.66
C ASN A 60 1.48 26.67 8.11
N GLY A 61 2.49 26.13 7.41
CA GLY A 61 3.59 26.92 6.84
C GLY A 61 4.68 27.33 7.83
N THR A 62 4.50 27.02 9.12
CA THR A 62 5.49 27.34 10.17
C THR A 62 6.41 26.13 10.38
N PHE A 63 7.71 26.37 10.40
CA PHE A 63 8.70 25.34 10.75
C PHE A 63 8.49 24.88 12.20
N THR A 64 8.48 23.55 12.42
CA THR A 64 8.30 22.94 13.75
C THR A 64 9.59 22.33 14.30
N ASN A 65 10.19 21.41 13.55
CA ASN A 65 11.42 20.73 13.95
C ASN A 65 12.15 20.11 12.74
N SER A 66 13.38 19.67 12.98
CA SER A 66 14.15 18.84 12.04
C SER A 66 14.86 17.72 12.78
N GLU A 67 14.92 16.55 12.16
CA GLU A 67 15.58 15.40 12.75
C GLU A 67 16.05 14.38 11.68
N PHE A 68 16.96 13.50 12.05
CA PHE A 68 17.22 12.30 11.26
C PHE A 68 16.17 11.25 11.57
N ASP A 69 15.52 10.73 10.54
CA ASP A 69 14.56 9.64 10.67
C ASP A 69 14.96 8.43 9.82
N ASN A 70 14.91 7.25 10.45
CA ASN A 70 14.99 5.96 9.78
C ASN A 70 13.59 5.34 9.76
N ASN A 71 12.74 5.85 8.89
CA ASN A 71 11.33 5.48 8.84
C ASN A 71 11.04 4.18 8.09
N GLN A 72 12.06 3.57 7.47
CA GLN A 72 11.94 2.27 6.79
C GLN A 72 13.21 1.43 7.03
N ALA A 73 13.05 0.33 7.75
CA ALA A 73 14.06 -0.72 7.89
C ALA A 73 13.37 -2.08 7.86
N ARG A 74 13.69 -2.93 6.87
CA ARG A 74 13.06 -4.24 6.66
C ARG A 74 14.05 -5.28 6.22
N ILE A 75 13.82 -6.53 6.64
CA ILE A 75 14.46 -7.71 6.08
C ILE A 75 13.38 -8.52 5.36
N GLU A 76 13.67 -8.91 4.14
CA GLU A 76 12.84 -9.79 3.35
C GLU A 76 13.65 -11.01 2.90
N ILE A 77 13.10 -12.20 3.10
CA ILE A 77 13.65 -13.48 2.64
C ILE A 77 12.57 -14.12 1.78
N LYS A 78 12.92 -14.41 0.53
CA LYS A 78 11.98 -15.04 -0.40
C LYS A 78 12.69 -16.00 -1.33
N GLY A 79 11.98 -17.01 -1.83
CA GLY A 79 12.53 -17.92 -2.81
C GLY A 79 11.76 -19.21 -3.00
N LYS A 80 12.25 -20.04 -3.93
CA LYS A 80 11.74 -21.38 -4.19
C LYS A 80 12.61 -22.41 -3.48
N ILE A 81 12.02 -23.14 -2.53
CA ILE A 81 12.68 -24.26 -1.85
C ILE A 81 12.40 -25.61 -2.55
N HIS A 82 11.48 -25.59 -3.50
CA HIS A 82 11.11 -26.73 -4.37
C HIS A 82 10.53 -26.16 -5.66
N ASP A 83 10.48 -26.92 -6.75
CA ASP A 83 9.92 -26.48 -8.04
C ASP A 83 8.48 -25.95 -7.91
N ARG A 84 7.73 -26.50 -6.97
CA ARG A 84 6.33 -26.15 -6.69
C ARG A 84 6.12 -25.38 -5.39
N VAL A 85 7.16 -25.09 -4.62
CA VAL A 85 7.00 -24.43 -3.30
C VAL A 85 7.83 -23.16 -3.25
N TYR A 86 7.14 -22.06 -3.07
CA TYR A 86 7.66 -20.72 -2.85
C TYR A 86 7.38 -20.31 -1.40
N PHE A 87 8.23 -19.48 -0.83
CA PHE A 87 7.95 -18.84 0.44
C PHE A 87 8.37 -17.38 0.42
N ARG A 88 7.76 -16.59 1.30
CA ARG A 88 8.11 -15.19 1.49
C ARG A 88 7.93 -14.84 2.95
N PHE A 89 8.99 -14.24 3.53
CA PHE A 89 8.98 -13.68 4.87
C PHE A 89 9.50 -12.26 4.80
N ARG A 90 8.79 -11.30 5.43
CA ARG A 90 9.24 -9.91 5.53
C ARG A 90 8.89 -9.34 6.89
N ASN A 91 9.91 -8.82 7.59
CA ASN A 91 9.76 -8.13 8.86
C ASN A 91 10.18 -6.66 8.73
N ARG A 92 9.39 -5.77 9.29
CA ARG A 92 9.61 -4.32 9.36
C ARG A 92 9.97 -3.93 10.79
N TYR A 93 11.20 -3.47 11.00
CA TYR A 93 11.74 -3.10 12.29
C TYR A 93 11.32 -1.70 12.78
N THR A 94 10.78 -0.86 11.90
CA THR A 94 10.27 0.48 12.26
C THR A 94 8.82 0.47 12.76
N GLN A 95 8.19 -0.69 12.81
CA GLN A 95 6.87 -0.87 13.41
C GLN A 95 7.04 -1.22 14.90
N LYS A 96 6.17 -0.69 15.76
CA LYS A 96 6.13 -1.12 17.16
C LYS A 96 5.88 -2.63 17.23
N SER A 97 6.67 -3.31 18.07
CA SER A 97 6.45 -4.72 18.39
C SER A 97 5.24 -4.78 19.33
N GLU A 98 4.13 -5.32 18.83
CA GLU A 98 2.91 -5.53 19.60
C GLU A 98 2.59 -7.02 19.63
N ILE A 99 2.51 -7.57 20.83
CA ILE A 99 2.03 -8.92 21.09
C ILE A 99 0.51 -8.82 21.23
N GLY A 100 -0.24 -9.73 20.60
CA GLY A 100 -1.70 -9.78 20.76
C GLY A 100 -2.48 -9.48 19.48
N THR A 101 -1.87 -9.71 18.33
CA THR A 101 -2.58 -9.76 17.05
C THR A 101 -3.49 -11.00 16.99
N LYS A 102 -4.59 -10.90 16.26
CA LYS A 102 -5.57 -11.98 16.10
C LYS A 102 -4.98 -13.24 15.47
N ASP A 103 -3.96 -13.11 14.64
CA ASP A 103 -3.26 -14.22 13.97
C ASP A 103 -2.03 -14.71 14.74
N HIS A 104 -1.79 -14.18 15.94
CA HIS A 104 -0.64 -14.49 16.81
C HIS A 104 0.75 -14.23 16.19
N ILE A 105 0.78 -13.43 15.12
CA ILE A 105 2.03 -13.00 14.46
C ILE A 105 2.31 -11.55 14.85
N GLU A 106 3.54 -11.25 15.22
CA GLU A 106 3.98 -9.90 15.55
C GLU A 106 3.59 -8.90 14.45
N ARG A 107 3.14 -7.70 14.84
CA ARG A 107 2.66 -6.67 13.91
C ARG A 107 3.74 -6.19 12.93
N GLY A 108 5.02 -6.27 13.32
CA GLY A 108 6.16 -5.97 12.45
C GLY A 108 6.34 -6.95 11.29
N VAL A 109 5.83 -8.19 11.43
CA VAL A 109 5.86 -9.17 10.34
C VAL A 109 4.78 -8.80 9.31
N ASP A 110 5.21 -8.21 8.20
CA ASP A 110 4.32 -7.87 7.08
C ASP A 110 3.86 -9.13 6.33
N MET A 111 4.78 -10.06 6.06
CA MET A 111 4.50 -11.28 5.28
C MET A 111 5.14 -12.50 5.92
N ALA A 112 4.40 -13.60 5.97
CA ALA A 112 4.85 -14.92 6.37
C ALA A 112 3.93 -15.97 5.73
N PHE A 113 4.21 -16.36 4.48
CA PHE A 113 3.37 -17.30 3.76
C PHE A 113 4.17 -18.27 2.90
N VAL A 114 3.52 -19.38 2.57
CA VAL A 114 3.97 -20.38 1.61
C VAL A 114 3.05 -20.38 0.42
N GLY A 115 3.63 -20.36 -0.80
CA GLY A 115 2.95 -20.48 -2.06
C GLY A 115 3.18 -21.86 -2.67
N ILE A 116 2.12 -22.52 -3.10
CA ILE A 116 2.15 -23.85 -3.73
C ILE A 116 1.67 -23.72 -5.17
N TYR A 117 2.53 -24.03 -6.14
CA TYR A 117 2.15 -24.10 -7.55
C TYR A 117 1.39 -25.40 -7.82
N LEU A 118 0.08 -25.29 -8.03
CA LEU A 118 -0.79 -26.40 -8.41
C LEU A 118 -0.45 -26.86 -9.84
N ASP A 119 -0.18 -25.88 -10.70
CA ASP A 119 0.32 -26.00 -12.06
C ASP A 119 1.19 -24.77 -12.40
N PRO A 120 1.83 -24.66 -13.57
CA PRO A 120 2.68 -23.51 -13.92
C PRO A 120 2.00 -22.14 -13.90
N LYS A 121 0.66 -22.10 -13.96
CA LYS A 121 -0.15 -20.88 -14.04
C LYS A 121 -0.94 -20.57 -12.76
N THR A 122 -1.12 -21.56 -11.89
CA THR A 122 -1.98 -21.46 -10.70
C THR A 122 -1.16 -21.62 -9.43
N ARG A 123 -1.19 -20.61 -8.56
CA ARG A 123 -0.53 -20.62 -7.24
C ARG A 123 -1.55 -20.47 -6.13
N LEU A 124 -1.43 -21.30 -5.11
CA LEU A 124 -2.15 -21.21 -3.84
C LEU A 124 -1.19 -20.65 -2.78
N ASP A 125 -1.55 -19.54 -2.17
CA ASP A 125 -0.79 -18.89 -1.07
C ASP A 125 -1.51 -19.12 0.26
N ILE A 126 -0.76 -19.46 1.31
CA ILE A 126 -1.30 -19.75 2.66
C ILE A 126 -0.43 -19.09 3.70
N GLY A 127 -1.01 -18.26 4.56
CA GLY A 127 -0.33 -17.55 5.63
C GLY A 127 -0.66 -16.05 5.68
N LYS A 128 0.22 -15.26 6.30
CA LYS A 128 0.09 -13.80 6.32
C LYS A 128 0.66 -13.22 5.03
N MET A 129 -0.19 -12.56 4.26
CA MET A 129 0.16 -12.07 2.94
C MET A 129 -0.34 -10.65 2.71
N SER A 130 0.13 -10.03 1.66
CA SER A 130 -0.40 -8.76 1.18
C SER A 130 -1.86 -8.94 0.78
N THR A 131 -2.74 -8.10 1.33
CA THR A 131 -4.12 -8.01 0.86
C THR A 131 -4.09 -7.40 -0.53
N ASP A 132 -4.61 -8.08 -1.53
CA ASP A 132 -4.51 -7.64 -2.93
C ASP A 132 -5.53 -6.54 -3.26
N TRP A 133 -5.36 -5.40 -2.58
CA TRP A 133 -6.23 -4.23 -2.64
C TRP A 133 -6.45 -3.67 -4.04
N GLY A 134 -5.52 -3.96 -4.99
CA GLY A 134 -5.45 -3.31 -6.28
C GLY A 134 -4.84 -1.90 -6.22
N GLY A 135 -4.58 -1.35 -7.40
CA GLY A 135 -3.88 -0.07 -7.55
C GLY A 135 -2.36 -0.22 -7.54
N PHE A 136 -1.70 0.75 -8.13
CA PHE A 136 -0.24 0.79 -8.24
C PHE A 136 0.43 1.47 -7.05
N GLU A 137 -0.25 2.38 -6.35
CA GLU A 137 0.23 2.93 -5.08
C GLU A 137 0.49 1.82 -4.06
N PHE A 138 -0.42 0.84 -3.98
CA PHE A 138 -0.26 -0.31 -3.10
C PHE A 138 0.86 -1.27 -3.55
N ASP A 139 1.04 -1.44 -4.85
CA ASP A 139 2.03 -2.35 -5.44
C ASP A 139 3.48 -1.84 -5.30
N LEU A 140 3.68 -0.53 -5.15
CA LEU A 140 5.02 0.02 -4.96
C LEU A 140 5.67 -0.49 -3.68
N ASN A 141 7.00 -0.68 -3.73
CA ASN A 141 7.75 -1.02 -2.53
C ASN A 141 7.56 0.10 -1.48
N PRO A 142 7.10 -0.21 -0.26
CA PRO A 142 6.82 0.80 0.76
C PRO A 142 7.99 1.72 1.11
N ILE A 143 9.25 1.31 0.85
CA ILE A 143 10.41 2.19 1.05
C ILE A 143 10.45 3.35 0.03
N GLU A 144 9.73 3.24 -1.08
CA GLU A 144 9.64 4.25 -2.13
C GLU A 144 8.47 5.23 -1.91
N ILE A 145 7.53 4.87 -1.03
CA ILE A 145 6.37 5.70 -0.72
C ILE A 145 6.71 6.64 0.44
N LEU A 146 6.78 7.93 0.15
CA LEU A 146 7.03 8.96 1.17
C LEU A 146 5.76 9.27 1.99
N GLN A 147 4.60 9.15 1.36
CA GLN A 147 3.28 9.33 1.98
C GLN A 147 2.24 8.57 1.16
N TYR A 148 1.44 7.75 1.81
CA TYR A 148 0.26 7.13 1.21
C TYR A 148 -0.92 8.10 1.17
N ASN A 149 -1.84 7.88 0.23
CA ASN A 149 -3.14 8.52 0.27
C ASN A 149 -4.00 7.94 1.42
N ASP A 150 -5.07 8.62 1.78
CA ASP A 150 -5.75 8.39 3.06
C ASP A 150 -6.34 6.97 3.20
N ILE A 151 -6.91 6.39 2.15
CA ILE A 151 -7.46 5.02 2.21
C ILE A 151 -6.36 4.00 2.54
N LEU A 152 -5.23 4.03 1.82
CA LEU A 152 -4.15 3.07 2.03
C LEU A 152 -3.33 3.36 3.31
N GLN A 153 -3.24 4.62 3.72
CA GLN A 153 -2.58 5.01 4.97
C GLN A 153 -3.23 4.35 6.18
N HIS A 154 -4.57 4.17 6.14
CA HIS A 154 -5.36 3.60 7.24
C HIS A 154 -5.84 2.16 6.96
N ALA A 155 -5.36 1.53 5.88
CA ALA A 155 -5.72 0.16 5.55
C ALA A 155 -4.88 -0.88 6.30
N ASP A 156 -5.48 -2.04 6.56
CA ASP A 156 -4.80 -3.21 7.14
C ASP A 156 -4.20 -4.04 5.99
N ASN A 157 -2.99 -3.70 5.59
CA ASN A 157 -2.38 -4.12 4.32
C ASN A 157 -1.90 -5.57 4.28
N PHE A 158 -1.76 -6.23 5.43
CA PHE A 158 -1.22 -7.59 5.54
C PHE A 158 -2.10 -8.43 6.44
N LEU A 159 -2.78 -9.41 5.84
CA LEU A 159 -3.78 -10.24 6.51
C LEU A 159 -3.47 -11.72 6.34
N THR A 160 -3.86 -12.51 7.33
CA THR A 160 -3.67 -13.97 7.32
C THR A 160 -4.87 -14.67 6.70
N GLY A 161 -4.60 -15.63 5.82
CA GLY A 161 -5.62 -16.44 5.15
C GLY A 161 -5.07 -17.27 4.01
N VAL A 162 -5.89 -17.43 2.98
CA VAL A 162 -5.56 -18.17 1.76
C VAL A 162 -5.86 -17.33 0.53
N GLY A 163 -5.05 -17.51 -0.51
CA GLY A 163 -5.24 -16.85 -1.80
C GLY A 163 -4.91 -17.77 -2.96
N VAL A 164 -5.61 -17.60 -4.06
CA VAL A 164 -5.32 -18.28 -5.33
C VAL A 164 -5.09 -17.23 -6.39
N THR A 165 -4.03 -17.40 -7.16
CA THR A 165 -3.73 -16.57 -8.34
C THR A 165 -3.58 -17.46 -9.55
N HIS A 166 -4.29 -17.11 -10.64
CA HIS A 166 -4.18 -17.77 -11.93
C HIS A 166 -3.72 -16.79 -13.00
N THR A 167 -2.65 -17.15 -13.72
CA THR A 167 -2.05 -16.31 -14.77
C THR A 167 -2.27 -16.94 -16.14
N LEU A 168 -2.83 -16.17 -17.07
CA LEU A 168 -3.07 -16.58 -18.45
C LEU A 168 -1.81 -16.42 -19.32
N ASP A 169 -1.79 -17.10 -20.48
CA ASP A 169 -0.65 -17.03 -21.44
C ASP A 169 -0.37 -15.62 -21.97
N ASN A 170 -1.38 -14.76 -22.01
CA ASN A 170 -1.26 -13.37 -22.45
C ASN A 170 -0.78 -12.42 -21.32
N GLY A 171 -0.41 -12.94 -20.15
CA GLY A 171 0.10 -12.19 -19.01
C GLY A 171 -0.98 -11.52 -18.14
N HIS A 172 -2.27 -11.74 -18.41
CA HIS A 172 -3.33 -11.35 -17.48
C HIS A 172 -3.36 -12.31 -16.30
N SER A 173 -3.67 -11.81 -15.10
CA SER A 173 -3.85 -12.67 -13.93
C SER A 173 -5.10 -12.29 -13.13
N PHE A 174 -5.68 -13.30 -12.48
CA PHE A 174 -6.84 -13.17 -11.61
C PHE A 174 -6.50 -13.74 -10.25
N GLY A 175 -6.79 -12.96 -9.21
CA GLY A 175 -6.59 -13.33 -7.82
C GLY A 175 -7.93 -13.44 -7.07
N LEU A 176 -7.97 -14.36 -6.13
CA LEU A 176 -9.03 -14.48 -5.12
C LEU A 176 -8.38 -14.77 -3.78
N GLN A 177 -8.72 -13.99 -2.75
CA GLN A 177 -8.25 -14.22 -1.39
C GLN A 177 -9.43 -14.32 -0.42
N VAL A 178 -9.29 -15.19 0.57
CA VAL A 178 -10.15 -15.28 1.76
C VAL A 178 -9.25 -15.10 2.98
N LEU A 179 -9.42 -13.98 3.67
CA LEU A 179 -8.51 -13.53 4.71
C LEU A 179 -9.28 -13.22 6.00
N ASN A 180 -8.58 -13.12 7.13
CA ASN A 180 -9.14 -12.41 8.28
C ASN A 180 -9.49 -10.97 7.88
N SER A 181 -10.57 -10.39 8.41
CA SER A 181 -10.93 -9.02 8.05
C SER A 181 -10.00 -7.98 8.67
N ARG A 182 -9.22 -8.34 9.69
CA ARG A 182 -8.30 -7.44 10.42
C ARG A 182 -7.17 -8.20 11.10
N THR A 183 -6.08 -7.49 11.40
CA THR A 183 -4.95 -7.99 12.20
C THR A 183 -5.19 -7.84 13.69
N GLN A 184 -5.77 -6.71 14.13
CA GLN A 184 -6.05 -6.41 15.54
C GLN A 184 -7.34 -7.08 16.04
N HIS A 185 -7.49 -7.23 17.35
CA HIS A 185 -8.79 -7.56 17.93
C HIS A 185 -9.79 -6.44 17.69
N PHE A 186 -11.08 -6.75 17.77
CA PHE A 186 -12.13 -5.78 17.47
C PHE A 186 -12.07 -4.58 18.41
N GLU A 187 -11.84 -4.83 19.69
CA GLU A 187 -11.71 -3.81 20.73
C GLU A 187 -10.53 -2.89 20.50
N ASP A 188 -9.38 -3.46 20.07
CA ASP A 188 -8.16 -2.69 19.86
C ASP A 188 -8.29 -1.80 18.60
N GLN A 189 -9.01 -2.29 17.58
CA GLN A 189 -9.30 -1.52 16.35
C GLN A 189 -10.11 -0.26 16.64
N TYR A 190 -11.01 -0.32 17.60
CA TYR A 190 -11.95 0.75 17.97
C TYR A 190 -11.73 1.27 19.39
N GLN A 191 -10.52 1.11 19.96
CA GLN A 191 -10.22 1.41 21.37
C GLN A 191 -10.52 2.85 21.78
N ASP A 192 -10.46 3.81 20.84
CA ASP A 192 -10.67 5.23 21.07
C ASP A 192 -12.17 5.61 21.06
N PHE A 193 -13.04 4.67 20.74
CA PHE A 193 -14.47 4.89 20.59
C PHE A 193 -15.32 4.00 21.52
N ASP A 194 -16.54 4.46 21.81
CA ASP A 194 -17.55 3.64 22.45
C ASP A 194 -18.18 2.67 21.44
N ILE A 195 -17.99 1.38 21.69
CA ILE A 195 -18.48 0.27 20.87
C ILE A 195 -19.46 -0.64 21.60
N THR A 196 -19.98 -0.22 22.75
CA THR A 196 -20.85 -1.04 23.63
C THR A 196 -22.07 -1.58 22.90
N ASN A 197 -22.61 -0.84 21.93
CA ASN A 197 -23.79 -1.22 21.15
C ASN A 197 -23.47 -1.96 19.84
N ILE A 198 -22.20 -2.32 19.59
CA ILE A 198 -21.78 -2.96 18.35
C ILE A 198 -21.46 -4.43 18.61
N GLU A 199 -22.27 -5.32 18.05
CA GLU A 199 -22.06 -6.76 18.18
C GLU A 199 -20.98 -7.24 17.21
N LYS A 200 -19.96 -7.95 17.72
CA LYS A 200 -18.86 -8.51 16.93
C LYS A 200 -19.36 -9.53 15.92
N ALA A 201 -18.72 -9.56 14.76
CA ALA A 201 -18.91 -10.66 13.82
C ALA A 201 -18.31 -11.96 14.38
N LYS A 202 -19.06 -13.06 14.29
CA LYS A 202 -18.57 -14.39 14.70
C LYS A 202 -17.49 -14.92 13.77
N MET A 203 -17.55 -14.52 12.50
CA MET A 203 -16.63 -14.95 11.45
C MET A 203 -16.19 -13.72 10.62
N PRO A 204 -15.28 -12.87 11.17
CA PRO A 204 -14.83 -11.66 10.50
C PRO A 204 -13.82 -12.00 9.40
N LEU A 205 -14.33 -12.30 8.23
CA LEU A 205 -13.56 -12.62 7.02
C LEU A 205 -13.62 -11.48 6.00
N ALA A 206 -12.60 -11.47 5.16
CA ALA A 206 -12.51 -10.63 3.98
C ALA A 206 -12.44 -11.50 2.72
N PHE A 207 -13.10 -11.04 1.65
CA PHE A 207 -13.03 -11.62 0.32
C PHE A 207 -12.47 -10.55 -0.62
N VAL A 208 -11.37 -10.87 -1.29
CA VAL A 208 -10.68 -9.95 -2.19
C VAL A 208 -10.58 -10.59 -3.55
N THR A 209 -11.02 -9.90 -4.59
CA THR A 209 -10.81 -10.29 -5.98
C THR A 209 -9.93 -9.27 -6.66
N ASN A 210 -9.03 -9.73 -7.51
CA ASN A 210 -8.10 -8.87 -8.23
C ASN A 210 -7.97 -9.32 -9.69
N TRP A 211 -7.86 -8.36 -10.59
CA TRP A 211 -7.49 -8.59 -11.98
C TRP A 211 -6.33 -7.68 -12.37
N ARG A 212 -5.24 -8.29 -12.81
CA ARG A 212 -4.08 -7.61 -13.36
C ARG A 212 -4.05 -7.81 -14.87
N GLY A 213 -4.23 -6.73 -15.61
CA GLY A 213 -4.19 -6.72 -17.07
C GLY A 213 -2.82 -6.32 -17.58
N ASN A 214 -2.42 -6.94 -18.69
CA ASN A 214 -1.17 -6.65 -19.38
C ASN A 214 -1.45 -6.45 -20.87
N PHE A 215 -1.18 -5.25 -21.38
CA PHE A 215 -1.52 -4.85 -22.74
C PHE A 215 -0.30 -4.25 -23.44
N PHE A 216 -0.27 -4.36 -24.77
CA PHE A 216 0.77 -3.77 -25.63
C PHE A 216 2.19 -4.16 -25.22
N GLY A 217 2.38 -5.44 -24.84
CA GLY A 217 3.68 -5.95 -24.40
C GLY A 217 4.16 -5.38 -23.07
N GLY A 218 3.23 -5.02 -22.17
CA GLY A 218 3.53 -4.50 -20.84
C GLY A 218 3.61 -2.98 -20.76
N LYS A 219 3.45 -2.25 -21.88
CA LYS A 219 3.47 -0.78 -21.86
C LYS A 219 2.26 -0.18 -21.14
N PHE A 220 1.13 -0.86 -21.19
CA PHE A 220 -0.05 -0.48 -20.42
C PHE A 220 -0.51 -1.64 -19.55
N GLN A 221 -0.72 -1.37 -18.26
CA GLN A 221 -1.13 -2.35 -17.27
C GLN A 221 -2.33 -1.83 -16.49
N THR A 222 -3.18 -2.74 -16.04
CA THR A 222 -4.28 -2.46 -15.12
C THR A 222 -4.12 -3.29 -13.86
N ASN A 223 -4.60 -2.76 -12.73
CA ASN A 223 -4.67 -3.48 -11.46
C ASN A 223 -5.98 -3.11 -10.76
N TYR A 224 -7.03 -3.91 -11.01
CA TYR A 224 -8.37 -3.68 -10.51
C TYR A 224 -8.72 -4.67 -9.42
N SER A 225 -9.39 -4.19 -8.39
CA SER A 225 -9.86 -5.06 -7.32
C SER A 225 -11.24 -4.66 -6.81
N TYR A 226 -11.92 -5.65 -6.27
CA TYR A 226 -13.07 -5.49 -5.41
C TYR A 226 -12.85 -6.31 -4.13
N SER A 227 -13.15 -5.70 -2.99
CA SER A 227 -12.97 -6.34 -1.69
C SER A 227 -14.21 -6.13 -0.82
N TYR A 228 -14.57 -7.18 -0.10
CA TYR A 228 -15.67 -7.22 0.86
C TYR A 228 -15.12 -7.65 2.22
N PHE A 229 -15.38 -6.88 3.27
CA PHE A 229 -14.90 -7.14 4.62
C PHE A 229 -16.07 -7.19 5.60
N GLN A 230 -16.17 -8.27 6.36
CA GLN A 230 -17.10 -8.38 7.49
C GLN A 230 -16.48 -7.70 8.72
N GLU A 231 -16.94 -6.51 9.07
CA GLU A 231 -16.39 -5.71 10.18
C GLU A 231 -17.00 -6.06 11.53
N ALA A 232 -18.32 -6.05 11.61
CA ALA A 232 -19.10 -6.42 12.78
C ALA A 232 -20.33 -7.22 12.35
N LYS A 233 -21.19 -7.63 13.27
CA LYS A 233 -22.43 -8.30 12.90
C LYS A 233 -23.29 -7.37 12.05
N SER A 234 -23.62 -7.82 10.84
CA SER A 234 -24.38 -7.06 9.83
C SER A 234 -23.74 -5.71 9.43
N LYS A 235 -22.44 -5.54 9.65
CA LYS A 235 -21.68 -4.35 9.24
C LYS A 235 -20.54 -4.79 8.32
N VAL A 236 -20.46 -4.17 7.17
CA VAL A 236 -19.50 -4.54 6.11
C VAL A 236 -18.76 -3.31 5.57
N MET A 237 -17.60 -3.56 4.99
CA MET A 237 -16.89 -2.60 4.16
C MET A 237 -16.80 -3.16 2.75
N ASN A 238 -17.11 -2.33 1.77
CA ASN A 238 -16.89 -2.60 0.35
C ASN A 238 -15.81 -1.64 -0.16
N TYR A 239 -14.84 -2.18 -0.89
CA TYR A 239 -13.74 -1.41 -1.43
C TYR A 239 -13.53 -1.75 -2.90
N VAL A 240 -13.30 -0.73 -3.73
CA VAL A 240 -12.98 -0.84 -5.15
C VAL A 240 -11.71 -0.06 -5.43
N SER A 241 -10.80 -0.65 -6.20
CA SER A 241 -9.65 0.05 -6.75
C SER A 241 -9.54 -0.18 -8.25
N LEU A 242 -9.21 0.88 -8.99
CA LEU A 242 -9.00 0.87 -10.44
C LEU A 242 -7.64 1.52 -10.72
N GLY A 243 -6.63 0.70 -10.89
CA GLY A 243 -5.26 1.13 -11.15
C GLY A 243 -4.88 1.04 -12.62
N HIS A 244 -4.18 2.05 -13.14
CA HIS A 244 -3.68 2.14 -14.50
C HIS A 244 -2.20 2.52 -14.49
N LYS A 245 -1.40 1.86 -15.31
CA LYS A 245 0.01 2.17 -15.46
C LYS A 245 0.37 2.20 -16.94
N TYR A 246 0.98 3.29 -17.35
CA TYR A 246 1.70 3.40 -18.61
C TYR A 246 3.19 3.46 -18.33
N GLN A 247 3.98 2.75 -19.11
CA GLN A 247 5.43 2.72 -18.97
C GLN A 247 6.10 2.60 -20.34
N ASP A 248 7.10 3.46 -20.59
CA ASP A 248 8.08 3.34 -21.65
C ASP A 248 9.51 3.47 -21.08
N ASP A 249 10.51 3.65 -21.96
CA ASP A 249 11.92 3.69 -21.58
C ASP A 249 12.30 4.83 -20.62
N LYS A 250 11.56 5.92 -20.59
CA LYS A 250 11.86 7.11 -19.78
C LYS A 250 10.75 7.56 -18.87
N LEU A 251 9.52 7.25 -19.23
CA LEU A 251 8.34 7.77 -18.55
C LEU A 251 7.49 6.63 -17.97
N THR A 252 7.20 6.72 -16.70
CA THR A 252 6.17 5.88 -16.07
C THR A 252 5.11 6.78 -15.50
N ILE A 253 3.85 6.53 -15.84
CA ILE A 253 2.68 7.20 -15.25
C ILE A 253 1.80 6.13 -14.64
N MET A 254 1.44 6.31 -13.39
CA MET A 254 0.49 5.47 -12.65
C MET A 254 -0.66 6.32 -12.16
N TYR A 255 -1.86 5.79 -12.20
CA TYR A 255 -3.07 6.42 -11.69
C TYR A 255 -3.94 5.39 -11.01
N ASP A 256 -4.39 5.70 -9.81
CA ASP A 256 -5.34 4.89 -9.04
C ASP A 256 -6.55 5.72 -8.64
N PHE A 257 -7.71 5.14 -8.88
CA PHE A 257 -8.98 5.54 -8.26
C PHE A 257 -9.33 4.50 -7.21
N GLN A 258 -9.68 4.95 -6.00
CA GLN A 258 -10.04 4.08 -4.89
C GLN A 258 -11.31 4.60 -4.21
N TYR A 259 -12.21 3.69 -3.88
CA TYR A 259 -13.45 4.00 -3.20
C TYR A 259 -13.74 2.96 -2.12
N SER A 260 -13.99 3.42 -0.90
CA SER A 260 -14.39 2.59 0.23
C SER A 260 -15.72 3.05 0.76
N LYS A 261 -16.68 2.12 0.92
CA LYS A 261 -17.93 2.36 1.65
C LYS A 261 -17.98 1.44 2.85
N GLU A 262 -18.19 2.02 4.02
CA GLU A 262 -18.05 1.34 5.30
C GLU A 262 -19.30 1.55 6.13
N ASP A 263 -19.97 0.45 6.52
CA ASP A 263 -21.10 0.52 7.45
C ASP A 263 -20.65 0.93 8.86
N LEU A 264 -19.39 0.68 9.18
CA LEU A 264 -18.72 1.09 10.41
C LEU A 264 -17.37 1.70 10.03
N ASP A 265 -17.07 2.91 10.49
CA ASP A 265 -15.85 3.64 10.14
C ASP A 265 -14.59 2.92 10.62
N ARG A 266 -14.08 2.01 9.78
CA ARG A 266 -12.88 1.23 10.06
C ARG A 266 -11.63 2.08 10.14
N LYS A 267 -11.55 3.14 9.34
CA LYS A 267 -10.40 4.05 9.27
C LYS A 267 -10.37 5.05 10.42
N GLY A 268 -11.53 5.25 11.10
CA GLY A 268 -11.66 6.15 12.22
C GLY A 268 -11.68 7.64 11.85
N MET A 269 -11.34 8.01 10.61
CA MET A 269 -11.17 9.41 10.21
C MET A 269 -12.44 10.24 10.38
N VAL A 270 -13.60 9.72 9.95
CA VAL A 270 -14.89 10.41 10.11
C VAL A 270 -15.29 10.40 11.57
N SER A 271 -15.05 9.29 12.27
CA SER A 271 -15.35 9.19 13.71
C SER A 271 -14.59 10.23 14.52
N TYR A 272 -13.31 10.44 14.27
CA TYR A 272 -12.54 11.51 14.92
C TYR A 272 -13.08 12.90 14.58
N MET A 273 -13.45 13.16 13.32
CA MET A 273 -14.02 14.45 12.92
C MET A 273 -15.35 14.74 13.62
N VAL A 274 -16.25 13.75 13.68
CA VAL A 274 -17.59 13.92 14.28
C VAL A 274 -17.52 14.08 15.81
N ASN A 275 -16.55 13.44 16.44
CA ASN A 275 -16.36 13.48 17.89
C ASN A 275 -15.41 14.62 18.35
N ASN A 276 -14.95 15.49 17.46
CA ASN A 276 -13.96 16.53 17.75
C ASN A 276 -14.36 17.52 18.85
N THR A 277 -15.68 17.74 19.07
CA THR A 277 -16.19 18.66 20.09
C THR A 277 -16.43 18.03 21.47
N LEU A 278 -16.17 16.73 21.62
CA LEU A 278 -16.30 16.05 22.90
C LEU A 278 -15.19 16.49 23.86
N ALA A 279 -15.53 16.52 25.15
CA ALA A 279 -14.53 16.83 26.18
C ALA A 279 -13.46 15.74 26.26
N ASP A 280 -12.25 16.13 26.70
CA ASP A 280 -11.13 15.20 26.88
C ASP A 280 -11.52 14.02 27.78
N GLY A 281 -11.17 12.81 27.35
CA GLY A 281 -11.46 11.57 28.05
C GLY A 281 -12.87 10.99 27.80
N VAL A 282 -13.73 11.68 27.05
CA VAL A 282 -15.03 11.15 26.64
C VAL A 282 -14.87 10.38 25.34
N LYS A 283 -15.21 9.08 25.36
CA LYS A 283 -15.23 8.28 24.13
C LYS A 283 -16.50 8.57 23.34
N GLY A 284 -16.32 9.10 22.15
CA GLY A 284 -17.39 9.25 21.18
C GLY A 284 -17.75 7.93 20.50
N HIS A 285 -18.85 7.90 19.76
CA HIS A 285 -19.28 6.72 19.02
C HIS A 285 -18.51 6.56 17.71
N VAL A 286 -18.33 5.32 17.26
CA VAL A 286 -17.87 5.04 15.91
C VAL A 286 -18.93 5.50 14.91
N SER A 287 -18.52 6.26 13.91
CA SER A 287 -19.42 6.70 12.84
C SER A 287 -19.84 5.53 11.97
N GLU A 288 -21.10 5.57 11.53
CA GLU A 288 -21.67 4.56 10.64
C GLU A 288 -21.96 5.16 9.27
N ASN A 289 -22.00 4.28 8.25
CA ASN A 289 -22.31 4.64 6.86
C ASN A 289 -21.39 5.73 6.31
N VAL A 290 -20.10 5.56 6.49
CA VAL A 290 -19.09 6.46 5.95
C VAL A 290 -18.60 6.02 4.58
N ALA A 291 -18.02 6.95 3.81
CA ALA A 291 -17.37 6.63 2.56
C ALA A 291 -16.10 7.46 2.38
N TYR A 292 -15.15 6.89 1.64
CA TYR A 292 -13.90 7.51 1.28
C TYR A 292 -13.65 7.35 -0.22
N MET A 293 -13.09 8.38 -0.84
CA MET A 293 -12.79 8.37 -2.27
C MET A 293 -11.44 9.05 -2.51
N ASP A 294 -10.50 8.28 -3.00
CA ASP A 294 -9.13 8.70 -3.26
C ASP A 294 -8.81 8.68 -4.76
N ASN A 295 -8.00 9.65 -5.17
CA ASN A 295 -7.29 9.62 -6.44
C ASN A 295 -5.81 9.83 -6.16
N TRP A 296 -4.99 9.04 -6.80
CA TRP A 296 -3.54 9.10 -6.71
C TRP A 296 -2.94 9.01 -8.11
N ILE A 297 -2.01 9.89 -8.42
CA ILE A 297 -1.28 9.86 -9.67
C ILE A 297 0.21 10.06 -9.39
N LYS A 298 1.05 9.23 -10.01
CA LYS A 298 2.50 9.36 -9.93
C LYS A 298 3.09 9.31 -11.32
N ALA A 299 3.95 10.29 -11.61
CA ALA A 299 4.75 10.34 -12.83
C ALA A 299 6.23 10.30 -12.46
N ASP A 300 6.97 9.38 -13.06
CA ASP A 300 8.42 9.27 -12.98
C ASP A 300 9.02 9.52 -14.35
N TYR A 301 10.00 10.42 -14.45
CA TYR A 301 10.70 10.73 -15.69
C TYR A 301 12.20 10.61 -15.53
N LEU A 302 12.80 9.67 -16.26
CA LEU A 302 14.22 9.42 -16.27
C LEU A 302 14.92 10.41 -17.23
N VAL A 303 15.37 11.54 -16.67
CA VAL A 303 16.05 12.59 -17.43
C VAL A 303 17.36 12.08 -18.02
N THR A 304 18.14 11.37 -17.20
CA THR A 304 19.36 10.64 -17.57
C THR A 304 19.38 9.30 -16.84
N PRO A 305 20.24 8.35 -17.18
CA PRO A 305 20.36 7.09 -16.44
C PRO A 305 20.69 7.26 -14.93
N LYS A 306 21.06 8.48 -14.51
CA LYS A 306 21.41 8.79 -13.13
C LYS A 306 20.48 9.79 -12.45
N LEU A 307 19.56 10.40 -13.19
CA LEU A 307 18.68 11.44 -12.66
C LEU A 307 17.22 11.13 -13.00
N ASN A 308 16.41 10.91 -11.97
CA ASN A 308 14.98 10.73 -12.08
C ASN A 308 14.23 11.89 -11.42
N LEU A 309 13.21 12.40 -12.08
CA LEU A 309 12.25 13.35 -11.54
C LEU A 309 10.93 12.63 -11.33
N SER A 310 10.35 12.80 -10.16
CA SER A 310 9.07 12.20 -9.79
C SER A 310 8.12 13.26 -9.26
N LEU A 311 6.85 13.14 -9.61
CA LEU A 311 5.78 13.94 -9.03
C LEU A 311 4.62 13.02 -8.67
N THR A 312 4.22 13.04 -7.40
CA THR A 312 2.99 12.40 -6.94
C THR A 312 1.96 13.47 -6.58
N LEU A 313 0.74 13.31 -7.08
CA LEU A 313 -0.42 14.12 -6.73
C LEU A 313 -1.50 13.21 -6.16
N MET A 314 -2.22 13.69 -5.15
CA MET A 314 -3.27 12.91 -4.52
C MET A 314 -4.42 13.79 -4.05
N THR A 315 -5.62 13.23 -4.07
CA THR A 315 -6.80 13.81 -3.43
C THR A 315 -7.50 12.73 -2.63
N SER A 316 -8.07 13.09 -1.49
CA SER A 316 -8.91 12.21 -0.69
C SER A 316 -10.14 12.96 -0.19
N ASN A 317 -11.30 12.34 -0.28
CA ASN A 317 -12.56 12.86 0.23
C ASN A 317 -13.11 11.91 1.28
N ALA A 318 -13.53 12.46 2.42
CA ALA A 318 -14.19 11.74 3.50
C ALA A 318 -15.64 12.20 3.60
N TYR A 319 -16.55 11.24 3.59
CA TYR A 319 -18.00 11.45 3.65
C TYR A 319 -18.57 10.80 4.92
N GLY A 320 -19.40 11.54 5.63
CA GLY A 320 -20.05 11.06 6.83
C GLY A 320 -21.49 11.56 6.92
N LYS A 321 -22.26 11.00 7.86
CA LYS A 321 -23.64 11.43 8.10
C LYS A 321 -23.64 12.82 8.71
N ASN A 322 -24.41 13.71 8.10
CA ASN A 322 -24.74 15.00 8.70
C ASN A 322 -25.89 14.78 9.71
N ILE A 323 -25.65 15.02 10.99
CA ILE A 323 -26.63 14.80 12.07
C ILE A 323 -27.81 15.78 11.96
N GLU A 324 -27.62 16.95 11.34
CA GLU A 324 -28.67 17.96 11.18
C GLU A 324 -29.48 17.79 9.88
N SER A 325 -28.99 16.98 8.94
CA SER A 325 -29.70 16.74 7.70
C SER A 325 -30.87 15.78 7.92
N THR A 326 -32.09 16.25 7.67
CA THR A 326 -33.30 15.40 7.60
C THR A 326 -33.29 14.45 6.41
N THR A 327 -32.35 14.62 5.48
CA THR A 327 -32.09 13.72 4.36
C THR A 327 -31.12 12.61 4.79
N SER A 328 -31.46 11.38 4.49
CA SER A 328 -30.68 10.16 4.80
C SER A 328 -29.37 10.02 4.00
N GLY A 329 -28.71 11.13 3.65
CA GLY A 329 -27.49 11.17 2.85
C GLY A 329 -26.20 11.33 3.68
N THR A 330 -25.09 10.93 3.10
CA THR A 330 -23.75 11.25 3.59
C THR A 330 -23.24 12.50 2.91
N ASP A 331 -22.75 13.46 3.69
CA ASP A 331 -22.16 14.70 3.18
C ASP A 331 -20.63 14.61 3.20
N ARG A 332 -19.99 15.32 2.27
CA ARG A 332 -18.53 15.45 2.29
C ARG A 332 -18.13 16.33 3.47
N LEU A 333 -17.35 15.75 4.38
CA LEU A 333 -16.84 16.46 5.58
C LEU A 333 -15.46 17.06 5.32
N ARG A 334 -14.60 16.35 4.58
CA ARG A 334 -13.22 16.78 4.30
C ARG A 334 -12.81 16.45 2.87
N THR A 335 -12.04 17.34 2.25
CA THR A 335 -11.20 17.04 1.09
C THR A 335 -9.76 17.32 1.46
N SER A 336 -8.86 16.37 1.22
CA SER A 336 -7.42 16.60 1.30
C SER A 336 -6.77 16.57 -0.07
N TYR A 337 -5.70 17.36 -0.22
CA TYR A 337 -4.86 17.41 -1.40
C TYR A 337 -3.43 17.11 -0.99
N GLY A 338 -2.70 16.37 -1.81
CA GLY A 338 -1.29 16.11 -1.58
C GLY A 338 -0.47 16.28 -2.85
N PHE A 339 0.76 16.74 -2.69
CA PHE A 339 1.73 16.78 -3.79
C PHE A 339 3.13 16.46 -3.25
N ILE A 340 3.87 15.66 -4.03
CA ILE A 340 5.19 15.16 -3.62
C ILE A 340 6.14 15.24 -4.82
N PRO A 341 6.75 16.41 -5.11
CA PRO A 341 7.87 16.51 -6.03
C PRO A 341 9.10 15.85 -5.43
N THR A 342 9.80 15.06 -6.23
CA THR A 342 11.00 14.35 -5.80
C THR A 342 12.05 14.37 -6.91
N VAL A 343 13.29 14.67 -6.54
CA VAL A 343 14.47 14.52 -7.39
C VAL A 343 15.31 13.38 -6.84
N GLN A 344 15.65 12.40 -7.69
CA GLN A 344 16.43 11.24 -7.29
C GLN A 344 17.73 11.16 -8.10
N TYR A 345 18.84 10.95 -7.41
CA TYR A 345 20.14 10.68 -8.01
C TYR A 345 20.52 9.22 -7.78
N ILE A 346 20.86 8.52 -8.88
CA ILE A 346 21.18 7.09 -8.95
C ILE A 346 22.67 6.96 -9.26
N PRO A 347 23.56 6.85 -8.25
CA PRO A 347 25.01 6.86 -8.48
C PRO A 347 25.53 5.61 -9.16
N PHE A 348 24.92 4.45 -8.88
CA PHE A 348 25.39 3.13 -9.29
C PHE A 348 24.43 2.47 -10.27
N LYS A 349 24.96 1.67 -11.19
CA LYS A 349 24.16 0.90 -12.17
C LYS A 349 23.79 -0.50 -11.67
N ASP A 350 24.57 -1.03 -10.72
CA ASP A 350 24.51 -2.42 -10.26
C ASP A 350 24.08 -2.56 -8.78
N ILE A 351 23.90 -1.45 -8.08
CA ILE A 351 23.40 -1.41 -6.71
C ILE A 351 22.26 -0.43 -6.64
N ASN A 352 21.12 -0.85 -6.14
CA ASN A 352 19.95 0.00 -6.01
C ASN A 352 20.05 0.91 -4.77
N VAL A 353 20.87 1.96 -4.89
CA VAL A 353 21.00 3.04 -3.92
C VAL A 353 20.63 4.34 -4.62
N ARG A 354 19.71 5.10 -4.05
CA ARG A 354 19.25 6.37 -4.59
C ARG A 354 19.26 7.42 -3.52
N PHE A 355 19.87 8.56 -3.80
CA PHE A 355 19.75 9.77 -2.99
C PHE A 355 18.58 10.59 -3.51
N PHE A 356 17.86 11.25 -2.61
CA PHE A 356 16.70 12.04 -3.02
C PHE A 356 16.53 13.31 -2.21
N VAL A 357 15.90 14.28 -2.82
CA VAL A 357 15.30 15.45 -2.18
C VAL A 357 13.83 15.44 -2.55
N SER A 358 12.96 15.56 -1.55
CA SER A 358 11.52 15.54 -1.75
C SER A 358 10.82 16.47 -0.78
N TYR A 359 9.68 17.02 -1.22
CA TYR A 359 8.78 17.76 -0.36
C TYR A 359 7.41 17.08 -0.37
N VAL A 360 6.88 16.75 0.80
CA VAL A 360 5.53 16.24 0.98
C VAL A 360 4.65 17.37 1.49
N GLY A 361 3.75 17.88 0.65
CA GLY A 361 2.76 18.86 1.05
C GLY A 361 1.37 18.25 1.14
N ARG A 362 0.66 18.48 2.25
CA ARG A 362 -0.72 18.04 2.45
C ARG A 362 -1.57 19.23 2.90
N TYR A 363 -2.77 19.37 2.28
CA TYR A 363 -3.77 20.38 2.61
C TYR A 363 -5.08 19.70 2.96
N TYR A 364 -5.68 20.08 4.09
CA TYR A 364 -6.92 19.52 4.59
C TYR A 364 -7.98 20.61 4.66
N ASN A 365 -9.00 20.47 3.80
CA ASN A 365 -10.09 21.43 3.70
C ASN A 365 -11.39 20.80 4.20
N TYR A 366 -11.95 21.38 5.24
CA TYR A 366 -13.20 20.94 5.81
C TYR A 366 -14.39 21.68 5.20
N SER A 367 -15.52 20.98 5.11
CA SER A 367 -16.78 21.57 4.65
C SER A 367 -17.28 22.65 5.62
N SER A 368 -18.21 23.49 5.15
CA SER A 368 -18.87 24.49 6.04
C SER A 368 -19.55 23.84 7.24
N TYR A 369 -20.21 22.69 7.03
CA TYR A 369 -20.79 21.91 8.11
C TYR A 369 -19.75 21.48 9.14
N ALA A 370 -18.65 20.88 8.69
CA ALA A 370 -17.59 20.41 9.59
C ALA A 370 -16.95 21.56 10.39
N LYS A 371 -16.81 22.74 9.79
CA LYS A 371 -16.29 23.92 10.48
C LYS A 371 -17.27 24.49 11.51
N ASN A 372 -18.52 24.67 11.11
CA ASN A 372 -19.50 25.37 11.96
C ASN A 372 -20.05 24.49 13.09
N ASN A 373 -20.18 23.17 12.86
CA ASN A 373 -20.85 22.26 13.77
C ASN A 373 -19.88 21.30 14.50
N LEU A 374 -18.72 21.00 13.88
CA LEU A 374 -17.73 20.09 14.47
C LEU A 374 -16.46 20.81 14.96
N GLY A 375 -16.40 22.14 14.86
CA GLY A 375 -15.27 22.94 15.32
C GLY A 375 -13.95 22.65 14.61
N LEU A 376 -14.00 22.17 13.36
CA LEU A 376 -12.82 21.81 12.59
C LEU A 376 -12.34 22.99 11.76
N GLU A 377 -11.02 23.15 11.65
CA GLU A 377 -10.39 24.21 10.88
C GLU A 377 -9.51 23.63 9.77
N ASN A 378 -9.40 24.34 8.65
CA ASN A 378 -8.48 23.97 7.60
C ASN A 378 -7.05 24.07 8.10
N TYR A 379 -6.21 23.11 7.71
CA TYR A 379 -4.79 23.14 8.03
C TYR A 379 -3.98 22.52 6.89
N ASN A 380 -2.67 22.72 6.95
CA ASN A 380 -1.73 22.07 6.05
C ASN A 380 -0.49 21.58 6.80
N THR A 381 0.11 20.53 6.26
CA THR A 381 1.39 20.00 6.74
C THR A 381 2.39 19.96 5.61
N GLY A 382 3.66 20.18 5.94
CA GLY A 382 4.78 20.10 5.02
C GLY A 382 5.92 19.27 5.60
N ARG A 383 6.62 18.51 4.76
CA ARG A 383 7.84 17.81 5.15
C ARG A 383 8.84 17.84 4.00
N LEU A 384 9.98 18.49 4.24
CA LEU A 384 11.13 18.46 3.34
C LEU A 384 12.07 17.33 3.80
N THR A 385 12.43 16.43 2.90
CA THR A 385 13.34 15.33 3.20
C THR A 385 14.53 15.34 2.26
N ILE A 386 15.74 15.25 2.81
CA ILE A 386 16.98 14.95 2.08
C ILE A 386 17.46 13.60 2.59
N GLY A 387 17.52 12.60 1.73
CA GLY A 387 17.78 11.25 2.22
C GLY A 387 18.28 10.28 1.14
N PHE A 388 18.38 9.03 1.56
CA PHE A 388 18.66 7.94 0.63
C PHE A 388 17.68 6.77 0.86
N VAL A 389 17.48 6.00 -0.19
CA VAL A 389 16.72 4.77 -0.19
C VAL A 389 17.58 3.65 -0.80
N ALA A 390 17.58 2.50 -0.17
CA ALA A 390 18.42 1.37 -0.56
C ALA A 390 17.71 0.03 -0.36
N PRO A 391 17.02 -0.49 -1.38
CA PRO A 391 16.58 -1.89 -1.42
C PRO A 391 17.76 -2.76 -1.89
N LEU A 392 18.53 -3.28 -0.94
CA LEU A 392 19.77 -4.00 -1.20
C LEU A 392 19.51 -5.51 -1.28
N LEU A 393 19.93 -6.16 -2.36
CA LEU A 393 20.02 -7.61 -2.43
C LEU A 393 21.33 -8.02 -1.72
N ILE A 394 21.19 -8.69 -0.57
CA ILE A 394 22.33 -9.08 0.25
C ILE A 394 22.90 -10.43 -0.24
N LEU A 395 21.98 -11.39 -0.51
CA LEU A 395 22.32 -12.75 -0.91
C LEU A 395 21.45 -13.21 -2.07
#